data_d273d39880eea5468404515af1323e03
#
_entry.id   d273d39880eea5468404515af1323e03
#
_cell.length_a   1.000
_cell.length_b   1.000
_cell.length_c   1.000
_cell.angle_alpha   90.00
_cell.angle_beta   90.00
_cell.angle_gamma   90.00
#
_symmetry.space_group_name_H-M   'P 1'
#
loop_
_entity.id
_entity.type
_entity.pdbx_description
1 polymer ?
#
loop_
_entity_poly.entity_id
_entity_poly.type
_entity_poly.pdbx_seq_one_letter_code
_entity_poly.pdbx_strand_id
1 'polypeptide(L)'
;MIGRRTLLVIALVCGAVAGTIYYASLQRVSVVVAARALDADKAIAIDDLATKELPPDAVPTGAVRSTDDAVGRVPRAPQWPGQVLVTGALGTGAAAFHSGILPPAGQRAVAIPVTPSQAIGGAIVAGAHVDVIAVPVLGRAPAGRVTELIAANVTVLDVRGENGGPFALPTASRAGSVSVDRLGSIVVALPPGDELRIADRIATSTFVLVFVPIRP
;
A
#
# COMPACT_ATOMS: atom_id res chain seq x y z
N MET A 1 -54.15 -38.02 3.76
CA MET A 1 -53.60 -38.65 2.53
C MET A 1 -53.23 -37.54 1.54
N ILE A 2 -51.96 -37.35 1.27
CA ILE A 2 -51.48 -36.37 0.28
C ILE A 2 -51.83 -36.91 -1.10
N GLY A 3 -52.65 -36.18 -1.87
CA GLY A 3 -53.14 -36.62 -3.15
C GLY A 3 -51.98 -36.70 -4.19
N ARG A 4 -52.02 -37.62 -5.13
CA ARG A 4 -51.04 -37.81 -6.20
C ARG A 4 -50.70 -36.52 -6.92
N ARG A 5 -51.66 -35.59 -7.05
CA ARG A 5 -51.45 -34.25 -7.67
C ARG A 5 -50.56 -33.37 -6.83
N THR A 6 -50.68 -33.39 -5.49
CA THR A 6 -49.86 -32.62 -4.57
C THR A 6 -48.38 -33.08 -4.62
N LEU A 7 -48.16 -34.40 -4.69
CA LEU A 7 -46.81 -34.94 -4.85
C LEU A 7 -46.15 -34.54 -6.17
N LEU A 8 -46.90 -34.50 -7.26
CA LEU A 8 -46.38 -34.04 -8.54
C LEU A 8 -46.00 -32.57 -8.52
N VAL A 9 -46.80 -31.72 -7.89
CA VAL A 9 -46.49 -30.29 -7.75
C VAL A 9 -45.24 -30.10 -6.88
N ILE A 10 -45.11 -30.79 -5.77
CA ILE A 10 -43.89 -30.72 -4.92
C ILE A 10 -42.66 -31.18 -5.69
N ALA A 11 -42.75 -32.30 -6.40
CA ALA A 11 -41.62 -32.78 -7.21
C ALA A 11 -41.20 -31.79 -8.29
N LEU A 12 -42.13 -31.11 -8.96
CA LEU A 12 -41.87 -30.12 -9.97
C LEU A 12 -41.21 -28.86 -9.36
N VAL A 13 -41.69 -28.40 -8.22
CA VAL A 13 -41.11 -27.27 -7.48
C VAL A 13 -39.71 -27.61 -7.00
N CYS A 14 -39.48 -28.76 -6.39
CA CYS A 14 -38.16 -29.21 -5.98
C CYS A 14 -37.20 -29.35 -7.14
N GLY A 15 -37.66 -29.88 -8.29
CA GLY A 15 -36.88 -29.97 -9.51
C GLY A 15 -36.49 -28.58 -10.08
N ALA A 16 -37.43 -27.63 -10.06
CA ALA A 16 -37.15 -26.26 -10.51
C ALA A 16 -36.13 -25.55 -9.59
N VAL A 17 -36.29 -25.70 -8.27
CA VAL A 17 -35.33 -25.14 -7.29
C VAL A 17 -33.96 -25.78 -7.43
N ALA A 18 -33.88 -27.09 -7.55
CA ALA A 18 -32.61 -27.79 -7.79
C ALA A 18 -31.94 -27.34 -9.10
N GLY A 19 -32.75 -27.20 -10.19
CA GLY A 19 -32.28 -26.71 -11.47
C GLY A 19 -31.73 -25.28 -11.39
N THR A 20 -32.40 -24.38 -10.69
CA THR A 20 -31.90 -22.99 -10.52
C THR A 20 -30.62 -22.92 -9.71
N ILE A 21 -30.51 -23.70 -8.63
CA ILE A 21 -29.29 -23.80 -7.81
C ILE A 21 -28.14 -24.36 -8.67
N TYR A 22 -28.40 -25.44 -9.42
CA TYR A 22 -27.41 -26.02 -10.31
C TYR A 22 -26.95 -25.05 -11.38
N TYR A 23 -27.86 -24.33 -12.03
CA TYR A 23 -27.52 -23.31 -13.04
C TYR A 23 -26.71 -22.16 -12.45
N ALA A 24 -27.09 -21.68 -11.26
CA ALA A 24 -26.34 -20.64 -10.55
C ALA A 24 -24.92 -21.10 -10.18
N SER A 25 -24.75 -22.38 -9.82
CA SER A 25 -23.42 -22.94 -9.49
C SER A 25 -22.49 -23.10 -10.69
N LEU A 26 -23.04 -23.11 -11.90
CA LEU A 26 -22.26 -23.16 -13.16
C LEU A 26 -21.73 -21.78 -13.59
N GLN A 27 -22.30 -20.70 -13.05
CA GLN A 27 -21.80 -19.37 -13.39
C GLN A 27 -20.37 -19.18 -12.88
N ARG A 28 -19.53 -18.69 -13.75
CA ARG A 28 -18.13 -18.37 -13.43
C ARG A 28 -17.86 -16.92 -13.77
N VAL A 29 -17.08 -16.27 -12.94
CA VAL A 29 -16.62 -14.90 -13.14
C VAL A 29 -15.12 -14.95 -13.35
N SER A 30 -14.67 -14.39 -14.47
CA SER A 30 -13.25 -14.24 -14.76
C SER A 30 -12.66 -13.13 -13.91
N VAL A 31 -11.57 -13.43 -13.22
CA VAL A 31 -10.81 -12.48 -12.39
C VAL A 31 -9.32 -12.61 -12.68
N VAL A 32 -8.60 -11.51 -12.49
CA VAL A 32 -7.15 -11.48 -12.67
C VAL A 32 -6.48 -11.91 -11.36
N VAL A 33 -5.53 -12.82 -11.48
CA VAL A 33 -4.71 -13.33 -10.36
C VAL A 33 -3.23 -13.12 -10.67
N ALA A 34 -2.42 -13.04 -9.63
CA ALA A 34 -0.97 -13.03 -9.77
C ALA A 34 -0.49 -14.40 -10.30
N ALA A 35 0.21 -14.43 -11.44
CA ALA A 35 0.81 -15.66 -11.98
C ALA A 35 2.05 -16.07 -11.19
N ARG A 36 2.77 -15.10 -10.64
CA ARG A 36 3.95 -15.27 -9.79
C ARG A 36 3.91 -14.31 -8.61
N ALA A 37 4.88 -14.36 -7.72
CA ALA A 37 5.01 -13.39 -6.63
C ALA A 37 5.23 -11.99 -7.21
N LEU A 38 4.44 -11.01 -6.76
CA LEU A 38 4.57 -9.61 -7.16
C LEU A 38 5.16 -8.82 -6.00
N ASP A 39 6.22 -8.09 -6.28
CA ASP A 39 6.85 -7.19 -5.31
C ASP A 39 6.08 -5.86 -5.24
N ALA A 40 6.07 -5.24 -4.07
CA ALA A 40 5.35 -3.97 -3.83
C ALA A 40 5.99 -2.76 -4.54
N ASP A 41 7.16 -2.92 -5.15
CA ASP A 41 7.97 -1.84 -5.75
C ASP A 41 8.07 -1.92 -7.26
N LYS A 42 7.46 -2.94 -7.88
CA LYS A 42 7.55 -3.17 -9.33
C LYS A 42 6.21 -2.99 -10.01
N ALA A 43 6.24 -2.32 -11.16
CA ALA A 43 5.09 -2.28 -12.04
C ALA A 43 4.77 -3.69 -12.57
N ILE A 44 3.50 -4.05 -12.51
CA ILE A 44 2.99 -5.34 -12.98
C ILE A 44 3.14 -5.40 -14.51
N ALA A 45 3.84 -6.40 -14.99
CA ALA A 45 3.90 -6.75 -16.41
C ALA A 45 2.78 -7.72 -16.78
N ILE A 46 2.48 -7.85 -18.07
CA ILE A 46 1.43 -8.77 -18.53
C ILE A 46 1.74 -10.23 -18.19
N ASP A 47 3.02 -10.61 -18.20
CA ASP A 47 3.48 -11.97 -17.87
C ASP A 47 3.39 -12.28 -16.35
N ASP A 48 3.13 -11.26 -15.52
CA ASP A 48 2.91 -11.40 -14.09
C ASP A 48 1.46 -11.80 -13.75
N LEU A 49 0.60 -11.77 -14.74
CA LEU A 49 -0.84 -11.92 -14.60
C LEU A 49 -1.35 -13.22 -15.21
N ALA A 50 -2.35 -13.79 -14.58
CA ALA A 50 -3.14 -14.88 -15.15
C ALA A 50 -4.62 -14.61 -14.89
N THR A 51 -5.47 -15.22 -15.69
CA THR A 51 -6.92 -15.15 -15.54
C THR A 51 -7.41 -16.45 -14.91
N LYS A 52 -8.28 -16.34 -13.91
CA LYS A 52 -8.90 -17.48 -13.23
C LYS A 52 -10.41 -17.30 -13.15
N GLU A 53 -11.13 -18.37 -13.38
CA GLU A 53 -12.58 -18.40 -13.23
C GLU A 53 -12.97 -18.82 -11.81
N LEU A 54 -13.76 -18.00 -11.13
CA LEU A 54 -14.25 -18.25 -9.79
C LEU A 54 -15.78 -18.22 -9.75
N PRO A 55 -16.41 -18.97 -8.81
CA PRO A 55 -17.83 -18.79 -8.52
C PRO A 55 -18.10 -17.34 -8.07
N PRO A 56 -19.28 -16.77 -8.36
CA PRO A 56 -19.58 -15.36 -8.03
C PRO A 56 -19.43 -15.02 -6.56
N ASP A 57 -19.74 -15.96 -5.67
CA ASP A 57 -19.63 -15.86 -4.21
C ASP A 57 -18.19 -15.87 -3.69
N ALA A 58 -17.27 -16.42 -4.48
CA ALA A 58 -15.83 -16.44 -4.17
C ALA A 58 -15.06 -15.23 -4.72
N VAL A 59 -15.72 -14.33 -5.47
CA VAL A 59 -15.08 -13.14 -6.04
C VAL A 59 -15.06 -12.00 -5.01
N PRO A 60 -13.87 -11.54 -4.56
CA PRO A 60 -13.80 -10.45 -3.61
C PRO A 60 -14.30 -9.14 -4.23
N THR A 61 -14.85 -8.26 -3.37
CA THR A 61 -15.27 -6.92 -3.79
C THR A 61 -14.10 -6.14 -4.37
N GLY A 62 -14.30 -5.54 -5.55
CA GLY A 62 -13.24 -4.78 -6.24
C GLY A 62 -12.21 -5.65 -6.96
N ALA A 63 -12.49 -6.95 -7.19
CA ALA A 63 -11.62 -7.81 -7.99
C ALA A 63 -11.41 -7.24 -9.41
N VAL A 64 -10.16 -7.24 -9.85
CA VAL A 64 -9.78 -6.83 -11.20
C VAL A 64 -10.25 -7.90 -12.19
N ARG A 65 -10.93 -7.49 -13.25
CA ARG A 65 -11.51 -8.41 -14.26
C ARG A 65 -10.77 -8.40 -15.59
N SER A 66 -10.04 -7.32 -15.88
CA SER A 66 -9.21 -7.20 -17.07
C SER A 66 -7.74 -7.07 -16.70
N THR A 67 -6.87 -7.75 -17.43
CA THR A 67 -5.41 -7.59 -17.29
C THR A 67 -4.97 -6.17 -17.57
N ASP A 68 -5.63 -5.46 -18.46
CA ASP A 68 -5.32 -4.07 -18.81
C ASP A 68 -5.51 -3.11 -17.63
N ASP A 69 -6.43 -3.44 -16.71
CA ASP A 69 -6.66 -2.66 -15.49
C ASP A 69 -5.55 -2.84 -14.44
N ALA A 70 -4.72 -3.88 -14.59
CA ALA A 70 -3.64 -4.20 -13.66
C ALA A 70 -2.25 -3.91 -14.23
N VAL A 71 -2.06 -4.04 -15.55
CA VAL A 71 -0.77 -3.80 -16.21
C VAL A 71 -0.30 -2.37 -15.97
N GLY A 72 0.98 -2.22 -15.62
CA GLY A 72 1.59 -0.93 -15.32
C GLY A 72 1.26 -0.37 -13.94
N ARG A 73 0.34 -0.98 -13.18
CA ARG A 73 0.10 -0.62 -11.78
C ARG A 73 1.16 -1.25 -10.87
N VAL A 74 1.32 -0.68 -9.68
CA VAL A 74 2.25 -1.18 -8.66
C VAL A 74 1.45 -1.73 -7.49
N PRO A 75 1.70 -2.98 -7.05
CA PRO A 75 1.05 -3.52 -5.86
C PRO A 75 1.43 -2.70 -4.62
N ARG A 76 0.47 -2.37 -3.76
CA ARG A 76 0.72 -1.67 -2.49
C ARG A 76 1.36 -2.56 -1.42
N ALA A 77 1.28 -3.86 -1.60
CA ALA A 77 1.89 -4.89 -0.75
C ALA A 77 2.26 -6.08 -1.63
N PRO A 78 3.24 -6.92 -1.23
CA PRO A 78 3.58 -8.13 -1.95
C PRO A 78 2.36 -9.01 -2.18
N GLN A 79 2.20 -9.56 -3.39
CA GLN A 79 1.11 -10.46 -3.74
C GLN A 79 1.66 -11.85 -4.02
N TRP A 80 0.93 -12.87 -3.58
CA TRP A 80 1.33 -14.25 -3.74
C TRP A 80 0.78 -14.86 -5.03
N PRO A 81 1.46 -15.87 -5.62
CA PRO A 81 0.96 -16.58 -6.77
C PRO A 81 -0.45 -17.14 -6.51
N GLY A 82 -1.37 -16.94 -7.47
CA GLY A 82 -2.77 -17.36 -7.38
C GLY A 82 -3.67 -16.41 -6.57
N GLN A 83 -3.15 -15.36 -5.98
CA GLN A 83 -3.94 -14.35 -5.27
C GLN A 83 -4.73 -13.50 -6.25
N VAL A 84 -6.03 -13.29 -5.97
CA VAL A 84 -6.90 -12.41 -6.75
C VAL A 84 -6.47 -10.96 -6.54
N LEU A 85 -6.23 -10.25 -7.63
CA LEU A 85 -5.91 -8.82 -7.57
C LEU A 85 -7.19 -8.00 -7.35
N VAL A 86 -7.13 -7.08 -6.39
CA VAL A 86 -8.21 -6.13 -6.12
C VAL A 86 -7.74 -4.71 -6.39
N THR A 87 -8.61 -3.89 -6.96
CA THR A 87 -8.28 -2.50 -7.35
C THR A 87 -7.70 -1.69 -6.18
N GLY A 88 -8.19 -1.91 -4.96
CA GLY A 88 -7.71 -1.24 -3.76
C GLY A 88 -6.28 -1.62 -3.33
N ALA A 89 -5.79 -2.79 -3.77
CA ALA A 89 -4.41 -3.25 -3.50
C ALA A 89 -3.41 -2.78 -4.57
N LEU A 90 -3.89 -2.11 -5.63
CA LEU A 90 -3.06 -1.61 -6.72
C LEU A 90 -2.94 -0.09 -6.63
N GLY A 91 -1.71 0.41 -6.68
CA GLY A 91 -1.39 1.82 -6.87
C GLY A 91 -1.43 2.20 -8.36
N THR A 92 -1.49 3.49 -8.65
CA THR A 92 -1.31 3.98 -10.02
C THR A 92 0.15 3.76 -10.42
N GLY A 93 0.37 3.11 -11.57
CA GLY A 93 1.70 2.89 -12.14
C GLY A 93 2.46 4.20 -12.29
N ALA A 94 3.78 4.16 -12.17
CA ALA A 94 4.64 5.34 -12.12
C ALA A 94 4.30 6.30 -10.95
N ALA A 95 3.68 5.80 -9.88
CA ALA A 95 3.59 6.57 -8.66
C ALA A 95 5.03 6.90 -8.24
N ALA A 96 5.29 8.18 -8.02
CA ALA A 96 6.57 8.66 -7.52
C ALA A 96 6.94 7.99 -6.17
N PHE A 97 5.99 7.24 -5.57
CA PHE A 97 6.11 6.59 -4.28
C PHE A 97 5.83 5.09 -4.40
N HIS A 98 6.73 4.27 -3.89
CA HIS A 98 6.65 2.81 -3.91
C HIS A 98 5.43 2.28 -3.14
N SER A 99 5.01 3.00 -2.11
CA SER A 99 3.80 2.68 -1.34
C SER A 99 2.50 2.80 -2.16
N GLY A 100 2.53 3.51 -3.29
CA GLY A 100 1.33 3.87 -4.05
C GLY A 100 0.40 4.88 -3.33
N ILE A 101 0.82 5.42 -2.18
CA ILE A 101 0.07 6.46 -1.46
C ILE A 101 0.38 7.81 -2.12
N LEU A 102 -0.66 8.45 -2.63
CA LEU A 102 -0.55 9.80 -3.19
C LEU A 102 -0.74 10.85 -2.09
N PRO A 103 -0.08 12.02 -2.20
CA PRO A 103 -0.36 13.11 -1.30
C PRO A 103 -1.84 13.52 -1.43
N PRO A 104 -2.51 13.85 -0.32
CA PRO A 104 -3.84 14.43 -0.36
C PRO A 104 -3.90 15.67 -1.25
N ALA A 105 -5.09 15.95 -1.81
CA ALA A 105 -5.28 17.13 -2.65
C ALA A 105 -4.83 18.42 -1.94
N GLY A 106 -4.02 19.23 -2.61
CA GLY A 106 -3.48 20.46 -2.06
C GLY A 106 -2.23 20.29 -1.17
N GLN A 107 -1.81 19.07 -0.88
CA GLN A 107 -0.56 18.81 -0.17
C GLN A 107 0.60 18.53 -1.14
N ARG A 108 1.81 18.68 -0.65
CA ARG A 108 3.05 18.50 -1.39
C ARG A 108 3.89 17.40 -0.76
N ALA A 109 4.51 16.58 -1.60
CA ALA A 109 5.43 15.55 -1.14
C ALA A 109 6.83 16.12 -0.98
N VAL A 110 7.41 15.93 0.19
CA VAL A 110 8.77 16.36 0.52
C VAL A 110 9.55 15.21 1.13
N ALA A 111 10.75 14.95 0.62
CA ALA A 111 11.66 13.98 1.20
C ALA A 111 12.47 14.63 2.32
N ILE A 112 12.48 14.00 3.49
CA ILE A 112 13.21 14.43 4.67
C ILE A 112 14.33 13.42 4.93
N PRO A 113 15.61 13.83 4.93
CA PRO A 113 16.71 12.94 5.27
C PRO A 113 16.65 12.59 6.76
N VAL A 114 16.67 11.30 7.06
CA VAL A 114 16.62 10.80 8.44
C VAL A 114 17.47 9.54 8.58
N THR A 115 17.99 9.35 9.76
CA THR A 115 18.61 8.10 10.19
C THR A 115 17.61 7.23 10.95
N PRO A 116 17.85 5.93 11.15
CA PRO A 116 16.96 5.08 11.92
C PRO A 116 16.64 5.62 13.34
N SER A 117 17.64 6.18 14.02
CA SER A 117 17.46 6.77 15.38
C SER A 117 16.54 7.99 15.40
N GLN A 118 16.43 8.71 14.30
CA GLN A 118 15.57 9.88 14.12
C GLN A 118 14.15 9.52 13.67
N ALA A 119 13.96 8.28 13.25
CA ALA A 119 12.74 7.74 12.66
C ALA A 119 12.26 6.50 13.42
N ILE A 120 12.10 6.62 14.73
CA ILE A 120 11.56 5.59 15.64
C ILE A 120 12.29 4.24 15.46
N GLY A 121 13.63 4.27 15.42
CA GLY A 121 14.42 3.05 15.20
C GLY A 121 14.27 2.44 13.80
N GLY A 122 13.72 3.18 12.82
CA GLY A 122 13.42 2.69 11.49
C GLY A 122 12.09 1.95 11.37
N ALA A 123 11.24 1.98 12.40
CA ALA A 123 9.95 1.28 12.42
C ALA A 123 8.81 2.05 11.71
N ILE A 124 9.10 3.19 11.08
CA ILE A 124 8.10 3.97 10.34
C ILE A 124 7.74 3.25 9.04
N VAL A 125 6.45 3.20 8.77
CA VAL A 125 5.90 2.63 7.54
C VAL A 125 5.09 3.67 6.77
N ALA A 126 4.94 3.48 5.47
CA ALA A 126 4.06 4.30 4.65
C ALA A 126 2.61 4.22 5.17
N GLY A 127 1.90 5.35 5.15
CA GLY A 127 0.56 5.50 5.74
C GLY A 127 0.56 5.87 7.22
N ALA A 128 1.70 5.83 7.93
CA ALA A 128 1.80 6.31 9.29
C ALA A 128 1.64 7.84 9.37
N HIS A 129 1.23 8.32 10.55
CA HIS A 129 1.18 9.75 10.84
C HIS A 129 2.31 10.12 11.79
N VAL A 130 2.99 11.21 11.48
CA VAL A 130 4.16 11.67 12.26
C VAL A 130 4.16 13.18 12.44
N ASP A 131 4.76 13.62 13.53
CA ASP A 131 5.18 15.00 13.73
C ASP A 131 6.63 15.15 13.29
N VAL A 132 6.95 16.25 12.60
CA VAL A 132 8.29 16.57 12.10
C VAL A 132 8.90 17.67 12.95
N ILE A 133 9.96 17.34 13.69
CA ILE A 133 10.67 18.25 14.57
C ILE A 133 12.06 18.53 13.98
N ALA A 134 12.40 19.82 13.81
CA ALA A 134 13.75 20.24 13.43
C ALA A 134 14.60 20.55 14.66
N VAL A 135 15.74 19.89 14.77
CA VAL A 135 16.72 20.07 15.84
C VAL A 135 17.96 20.72 15.26
N PRO A 136 18.33 21.95 15.68
CA PRO A 136 19.49 22.64 15.17
C PRO A 136 20.79 21.87 15.41
N VAL A 137 21.65 21.79 14.40
CA VAL A 137 22.97 21.17 14.54
C VAL A 137 23.99 22.22 14.99
N LEU A 138 24.67 21.93 16.11
CA LEU A 138 25.71 22.81 16.63
C LEU A 138 26.81 23.06 15.59
N GLY A 139 27.16 24.32 15.39
CA GLY A 139 28.16 24.74 14.40
C GLY A 139 27.65 24.86 12.95
N ARG A 140 26.39 24.44 12.67
CA ARG A 140 25.75 24.66 11.36
C ARG A 140 24.57 25.63 11.45
N ALA A 141 23.85 25.57 12.56
CA ALA A 141 22.70 26.45 12.76
C ALA A 141 23.14 27.87 13.17
N PRO A 142 22.44 28.91 12.72
CA PRO A 142 22.65 30.28 13.23
C PRO A 142 22.45 30.35 14.74
N ALA A 143 23.15 31.28 15.41
CA ALA A 143 23.01 31.51 16.83
C ALA A 143 21.55 31.84 17.20
N GLY A 144 21.08 31.28 18.32
CA GLY A 144 19.70 31.50 18.79
C GLY A 144 18.63 30.62 18.13
N ARG A 145 18.98 29.76 17.18
CA ARG A 145 18.05 28.80 16.58
C ARG A 145 17.70 27.71 17.61
N VAL A 146 16.40 27.47 17.81
CA VAL A 146 15.89 26.49 18.75
C VAL A 146 15.21 25.31 18.03
N THR A 147 15.01 24.21 18.77
CA THR A 147 14.19 23.08 18.31
C THR A 147 12.76 23.54 18.05
N GLU A 148 12.21 23.14 16.93
CA GLU A 148 10.91 23.60 16.45
C GLU A 148 10.11 22.46 15.84
N LEU A 149 8.81 22.41 16.13
CA LEU A 149 7.85 21.58 15.43
C LEU A 149 7.56 22.23 14.07
N ILE A 150 8.01 21.59 12.98
CA ILE A 150 7.84 22.11 11.63
C ILE A 150 6.45 21.77 11.09
N ALA A 151 6.04 20.52 11.24
CA ALA A 151 4.75 20.04 10.78
C ALA A 151 4.21 19.00 11.72
N ALA A 152 2.89 19.05 12.00
CA ALA A 152 2.21 18.14 12.90
C ALA A 152 1.27 17.22 12.13
N ASN A 153 1.17 15.97 12.58
CA ASN A 153 0.22 14.95 12.07
C ASN A 153 0.26 14.79 10.54
N VAL A 154 1.46 14.71 9.96
CA VAL A 154 1.64 14.55 8.53
C VAL A 154 1.70 13.09 8.13
N THR A 155 1.14 12.76 6.97
CA THR A 155 1.13 11.39 6.46
C THR A 155 2.46 11.04 5.81
N VAL A 156 3.02 9.89 6.17
CA VAL A 156 4.18 9.31 5.50
C VAL A 156 3.72 8.68 4.19
N LEU A 157 4.24 9.19 3.08
CA LEU A 157 3.91 8.70 1.73
C LEU A 157 4.80 7.53 1.33
N ASP A 158 6.09 7.59 1.69
CA ASP A 158 7.07 6.59 1.29
C ASP A 158 8.25 6.55 2.26
N VAL A 159 8.93 5.41 2.32
CA VAL A 159 10.14 5.20 3.13
C VAL A 159 11.23 4.68 2.21
N ARG A 160 12.39 5.37 2.18
CA ARG A 160 13.47 5.09 1.23
C ARG A 160 14.78 4.78 1.93
N GLY A 161 15.50 3.83 1.36
CA GLY A 161 16.87 3.53 1.74
C GLY A 161 17.86 4.61 1.31
N GLU A 162 19.11 4.50 1.75
CA GLU A 162 20.21 5.42 1.38
C GLU A 162 20.46 5.43 -0.14
N ASN A 163 20.15 4.34 -0.83
CA ASN A 163 20.26 4.21 -2.29
C ASN A 163 19.09 4.85 -3.06
N GLY A 164 18.08 5.42 -2.35
CA GLY A 164 16.87 6.01 -2.93
C GLY A 164 15.81 5.00 -3.35
N GLY A 165 16.08 3.69 -3.23
CA GLY A 165 15.10 2.62 -3.44
C GLY A 165 14.12 2.48 -2.28
N PRO A 166 13.10 1.59 -2.40
CA PRO A 166 12.19 1.31 -1.32
C PRO A 166 12.96 0.71 -0.13
N PHE A 167 12.68 1.21 1.07
CA PHE A 167 13.22 0.65 2.29
C PHE A 167 12.38 -0.56 2.72
N ALA A 168 12.99 -1.74 2.73
CA ALA A 168 12.39 -2.94 3.29
C ALA A 168 12.95 -3.19 4.70
N LEU A 169 12.05 -3.37 5.68
CA LEU A 169 12.48 -3.87 6.98
C LEU A 169 13.17 -5.22 6.79
N PRO A 170 14.30 -5.47 7.45
CA PRO A 170 15.02 -6.73 7.32
C PRO A 170 14.11 -7.88 7.75
N THR A 171 13.53 -8.55 6.77
CA THR A 171 12.90 -9.85 6.99
C THR A 171 14.02 -10.87 7.12
N ALA A 172 13.94 -11.74 8.13
CA ALA A 172 14.89 -12.82 8.34
C ALA A 172 14.90 -13.75 7.11
N SER A 173 15.68 -13.39 6.11
CA SER A 173 15.90 -14.21 4.93
C SER A 173 16.81 -15.38 5.28
N ARG A 174 16.34 -16.58 5.03
CA ARG A 174 17.03 -17.86 5.25
C ARG A 174 18.25 -18.12 4.34
N ALA A 175 18.71 -17.15 3.57
CA ALA A 175 19.82 -17.28 2.62
C ALA A 175 20.75 -16.06 2.69
N GLY A 176 21.81 -16.19 3.41
CA GLY A 176 23.22 -15.85 3.22
C GLY A 176 23.67 -14.50 2.68
N SER A 177 22.84 -13.51 2.38
CA SER A 177 23.28 -12.14 2.10
C SER A 177 22.27 -11.15 2.63
N VAL A 178 22.54 -10.63 3.82
CA VAL A 178 21.80 -9.48 4.38
C VAL A 178 22.35 -8.24 3.70
N SER A 179 21.73 -7.79 2.62
CA SER A 179 21.89 -6.40 2.24
C SER A 179 21.12 -5.57 3.27
N VAL A 180 21.83 -5.05 4.27
CA VAL A 180 21.26 -4.14 5.25
C VAL A 180 21.06 -2.82 4.52
N ASP A 181 19.90 -2.67 3.89
CA ASP A 181 19.48 -1.38 3.39
C ASP A 181 19.27 -0.47 4.61
N ARG A 182 19.93 0.68 4.61
CA ARG A 182 19.80 1.65 5.69
C ARG A 182 18.75 2.67 5.31
N LEU A 183 17.94 3.05 6.28
CA LEU A 183 16.99 4.14 6.12
C LEU A 183 17.74 5.43 5.75
N GLY A 184 17.38 6.05 4.62
CA GLY A 184 18.00 7.26 4.12
C GLY A 184 17.07 8.47 4.15
N SER A 185 15.79 8.28 3.82
CA SER A 185 14.83 9.37 3.82
C SER A 185 13.39 8.87 3.98
N ILE A 186 12.52 9.78 4.41
CA ILE A 186 11.08 9.58 4.49
C ILE A 186 10.40 10.67 3.68
N VAL A 187 9.45 10.27 2.84
CA VAL A 187 8.63 11.20 2.06
C VAL A 187 7.34 11.45 2.82
N VAL A 188 7.04 12.70 3.10
CA VAL A 188 5.85 13.11 3.83
C VAL A 188 4.98 14.04 3.00
N ALA A 189 3.67 14.03 3.27
CA ALA A 189 2.72 14.96 2.68
C ALA A 189 2.60 16.20 3.57
N LEU A 190 2.92 17.37 3.03
CA LEU A 190 2.90 18.64 3.74
C LEU A 190 1.90 19.62 3.17
N PRO A 191 1.23 20.43 4.01
CA PRO A 191 0.46 21.57 3.52
C PRO A 191 1.39 22.60 2.86
N PRO A 192 0.86 23.41 1.91
CA PRO A 192 1.62 24.48 1.27
C PRO A 192 2.19 25.47 2.30
N GLY A 193 3.49 25.75 2.18
CA GLY A 193 4.23 26.63 3.07
C GLY A 193 5.18 25.92 4.03
N ASP A 194 4.81 24.73 4.54
CA ASP A 194 5.69 23.99 5.46
C ASP A 194 6.90 23.40 4.75
N GLU A 195 6.79 23.12 3.43
CA GLU A 195 7.92 22.69 2.62
C GLU A 195 9.07 23.71 2.61
N LEU A 196 8.74 25.01 2.64
CA LEU A 196 9.75 26.07 2.70
C LEU A 196 10.49 26.09 4.04
N ARG A 197 9.76 25.80 5.14
CA ARG A 197 10.35 25.68 6.48
C ARG A 197 11.32 24.48 6.54
N ILE A 198 10.99 23.36 5.92
CA ILE A 198 11.90 22.22 5.81
C ILE A 198 13.12 22.58 4.97
N ALA A 199 12.92 23.22 3.81
CA ALA A 199 14.02 23.63 2.93
C ALA A 199 15.00 24.59 3.63
N ASP A 200 14.50 25.54 4.44
CA ASP A 200 15.33 26.46 5.26
C ASP A 200 16.14 25.71 6.33
N ARG A 201 15.66 24.55 6.79
CA ARG A 201 16.26 23.80 7.89
C ARG A 201 17.16 22.64 7.42
N ILE A 202 17.02 22.17 6.20
CA ILE A 202 17.66 20.92 5.72
C ILE A 202 19.21 20.94 5.84
N ALA A 203 19.84 22.10 5.67
CA ALA A 203 21.28 22.25 5.77
C ALA A 203 21.78 22.50 7.20
N THR A 204 20.91 22.96 8.10
CA THR A 204 21.29 23.49 9.42
C THR A 204 20.70 22.72 10.58
N SER A 205 19.81 21.78 10.33
CA SER A 205 19.11 21.00 11.34
C SER A 205 19.07 19.52 10.96
N THR A 206 18.90 18.68 11.97
CA THR A 206 18.46 17.29 11.80
C THR A 206 16.97 17.20 12.08
N PHE A 207 16.30 16.24 11.45
CA PHE A 207 14.86 16.04 11.67
C PHE A 207 14.64 14.81 12.53
N VAL A 208 13.75 14.94 13.51
CA VAL A 208 13.28 13.85 14.35
C VAL A 208 11.80 13.66 14.10
N LEU A 209 11.41 12.42 13.83
CA LEU A 209 10.02 12.07 13.60
C LEU A 209 9.41 11.43 14.85
N VAL A 210 8.24 11.89 15.21
CA VAL A 210 7.48 11.38 16.34
C VAL A 210 6.19 10.75 15.82
N PHE A 211 5.93 9.51 16.19
CA PHE A 211 4.73 8.80 15.76
C PHE A 211 3.47 9.38 16.41
N VAL A 212 2.47 9.65 15.61
CA VAL A 212 1.15 10.10 16.08
C VAL A 212 0.18 8.94 15.92
N PRO A 213 -0.33 8.35 17.01
CA PRO A 213 -1.32 7.28 16.90
C PRO A 213 -2.62 7.82 16.34
N ILE A 214 -3.18 7.14 15.35
CA ILE A 214 -4.53 7.43 14.86
C ILE A 214 -5.49 7.02 15.99
N ARG A 215 -6.21 8.00 16.55
CA ARG A 215 -7.29 7.67 17.47
C ARG A 215 -8.44 7.04 16.68
N PRO A 216 -8.96 5.91 17.12
CA PRO A 216 -10.09 5.24 16.48
C PRO A 216 -11.36 6.11 16.51
#